data_a69f26bfb70ba538ccc8d62a9a2b0825
#
_entry.id   a69f26bfb70ba538ccc8d62a9a2b0825
#
_cell.length_a   1.000
_cell.length_b   1.000
_cell.length_c   1.000
_cell.angle_alpha   90.00
_cell.angle_beta   90.00
_cell.angle_gamma   90.00
#
_symmetry.space_group_name_H-M   'P 1'
#
loop_
_entity.id
_entity.type
_entity.pdbx_description
1 polymer ?
#
loop_
_entity_poly.entity_id
_entity_poly.type
_entity_poly.pdbx_seq_one_letter_code
_entity_poly.pdbx_strand_id
1 'polypeptide(L)'
;GLEFLVEVNKWMNKKKRENVIVIGGGNVAMDVAVTAKRLGAKSVTLIFRKPENELTASREEIERAKEEGVQIMPQWGVKRALYKDGQVTGMELKRTFYTRDEKGKLVLHYDEDETTIVNADSVLMAAGQQVDLSFLGDYASARGRLVVDEESQATSHKGVYAGGDIVSGPSTVISAIRQGRNAAEAMNESVGIAKPVYKHDGFLKFDPSFSELHRGVKDISIPVEERNLEREDTVTISQEAAEAEARRCMNCGCYSVNASDISPVLVALDAEIKTTKKTLSAAELFTEKLKVKDMLDPDE
;
A
#
# COMPACT_ATOMS: atom_id res chain seq x y z
N GLY A 1 1.30 -12.88 11.17
CA GLY A 1 2.28 -11.98 10.51
C GLY A 1 2.56 -10.75 11.35
N LEU A 2 1.57 -9.92 11.61
CA LEU A 2 1.77 -8.70 12.42
C LEU A 2 2.27 -9.00 13.85
N GLU A 3 1.71 -9.98 14.51
CA GLU A 3 2.18 -10.42 15.83
C GLU A 3 3.66 -10.81 15.80
N PHE A 4 4.06 -11.55 14.77
CA PHE A 4 5.46 -11.91 14.56
C PHE A 4 6.36 -10.66 14.42
N LEU A 5 5.96 -9.67 13.59
CA LEU A 5 6.73 -8.43 13.45
C LEU A 5 6.81 -7.64 14.76
N VAL A 6 5.71 -7.57 15.51
CA VAL A 6 5.66 -6.93 16.84
C VAL A 6 6.58 -7.62 17.81
N GLU A 7 6.58 -8.96 17.85
CA GLU A 7 7.46 -9.75 18.73
C GLU A 7 8.93 -9.53 18.38
N VAL A 8 9.27 -9.52 17.10
CA VAL A 8 10.65 -9.27 16.63
C VAL A 8 11.10 -7.86 17.01
N ASN A 9 10.28 -6.84 16.72
CA ASN A 9 10.59 -5.44 17.02
C ASN A 9 10.71 -5.16 18.53
N LYS A 10 9.97 -5.88 19.36
CA LYS A 10 10.09 -5.79 20.83
C LYS A 10 11.19 -6.65 21.41
N TRP A 11 12.02 -7.28 20.57
CA TRP A 11 13.09 -8.20 20.99
C TRP A 11 12.62 -9.39 21.82
N MET A 12 11.32 -9.69 21.79
CA MET A 12 10.71 -10.71 22.64
C MET A 12 10.85 -12.14 22.09
N ASN A 13 11.10 -12.29 20.78
CA ASN A 13 11.14 -13.62 20.17
C ASN A 13 12.15 -13.67 19.00
N LYS A 14 13.35 -14.17 19.32
CA LYS A 14 14.38 -14.52 18.33
C LYS A 14 14.38 -16.02 18.03
N LYS A 15 13.23 -16.71 18.13
CA LYS A 15 13.17 -18.14 17.83
C LYS A 15 13.64 -18.36 16.39
N LYS A 16 14.71 -19.14 16.25
CA LYS A 16 15.25 -19.53 14.96
C LYS A 16 14.23 -20.41 14.22
N ARG A 17 13.88 -19.99 13.02
CA ARG A 17 13.03 -20.71 12.08
C ARG A 17 13.91 -21.11 10.91
N GLU A 18 13.77 -22.33 10.42
CA GLU A 18 14.63 -22.79 9.32
C GLU A 18 13.91 -22.61 7.96
N ASN A 19 12.68 -23.11 7.87
CA ASN A 19 11.91 -23.09 6.66
C ASN A 19 10.56 -22.43 6.92
N VAL A 20 10.36 -21.25 6.39
CA VAL A 20 9.21 -20.41 6.68
C VAL A 20 8.30 -20.30 5.46
N ILE A 21 7.02 -20.53 5.66
CA ILE A 21 5.98 -20.17 4.70
C ILE A 21 5.30 -18.89 5.16
N VAL A 22 5.18 -17.92 4.27
CA VAL A 22 4.38 -16.70 4.46
C VAL A 22 3.18 -16.75 3.54
N ILE A 23 1.98 -16.56 4.07
CA ILE A 23 0.73 -16.58 3.29
C ILE A 23 0.18 -15.17 3.20
N GLY A 24 0.23 -14.59 1.99
CA GLY A 24 -0.23 -13.24 1.72
C GLY A 24 0.49 -12.60 0.53
N GLY A 25 0.05 -11.42 0.10
CA GLY A 25 0.63 -10.73 -1.05
C GLY A 25 0.66 -9.20 -0.92
N GLY A 26 0.46 -8.67 0.28
CA GLY A 26 0.59 -7.24 0.59
C GLY A 26 1.93 -6.89 1.23
N ASN A 27 2.17 -5.59 1.50
CA ASN A 27 3.41 -5.11 2.12
C ASN A 27 3.74 -5.85 3.42
N VAL A 28 2.75 -6.10 4.29
CA VAL A 28 2.96 -6.88 5.51
C VAL A 28 3.51 -8.29 5.24
N ALA A 29 3.11 -8.93 4.14
CA ALA A 29 3.64 -10.25 3.78
C ALA A 29 5.10 -10.16 3.35
N MET A 30 5.49 -9.11 2.61
CA MET A 30 6.87 -8.83 2.24
C MET A 30 7.73 -8.56 3.46
N ASP A 31 7.27 -7.68 4.37
CA ASP A 31 7.97 -7.38 5.62
C ASP A 31 8.19 -8.62 6.48
N VAL A 32 7.16 -9.47 6.62
CA VAL A 32 7.26 -10.73 7.35
C VAL A 32 8.29 -11.66 6.72
N ALA A 33 8.29 -11.77 5.39
CA ALA A 33 9.20 -12.65 4.66
C ALA A 33 10.66 -12.17 4.77
N VAL A 34 10.91 -10.89 4.54
CA VAL A 34 12.24 -10.28 4.67
C VAL A 34 12.73 -10.38 6.13
N THR A 35 11.88 -10.07 7.10
CA THR A 35 12.23 -10.19 8.51
C THR A 35 12.61 -11.64 8.87
N ALA A 36 11.87 -12.63 8.39
CA ALA A 36 12.19 -14.04 8.62
C ALA A 36 13.55 -14.42 8.00
N LYS A 37 13.87 -13.93 6.80
CA LYS A 37 15.18 -14.12 6.16
C LYS A 37 16.30 -13.53 7.01
N ARG A 38 16.16 -12.28 7.45
CA ARG A 38 17.16 -11.57 8.27
C ARG A 38 17.35 -12.17 9.66
N LEU A 39 16.36 -12.90 10.16
CA LEU A 39 16.48 -13.73 11.38
C LEU A 39 17.19 -15.06 11.13
N GLY A 40 17.65 -15.33 9.92
CA GLY A 40 18.45 -16.49 9.56
C GLY A 40 17.66 -17.70 9.09
N ALA A 41 16.43 -17.52 8.59
CA ALA A 41 15.71 -18.60 7.94
C ALA A 41 16.47 -19.07 6.68
N LYS A 42 16.64 -20.39 6.55
CA LYS A 42 17.32 -21.02 5.40
C LYS A 42 16.49 -20.80 4.13
N SER A 43 15.19 -21.04 4.22
CA SER A 43 14.24 -20.78 3.14
C SER A 43 13.05 -19.98 3.62
N VAL A 44 12.59 -19.07 2.78
CA VAL A 44 11.31 -18.35 2.97
C VAL A 44 10.54 -18.42 1.68
N THR A 45 9.33 -18.98 1.75
CA THR A 45 8.43 -19.12 0.60
C THR A 45 7.16 -18.33 0.87
N LEU A 46 6.88 -17.35 0.00
CA LEU A 46 5.66 -16.55 0.04
C LEU A 46 4.64 -17.15 -0.92
N ILE A 47 3.46 -17.48 -0.39
CA ILE A 47 2.35 -18.09 -1.13
C ILE A 47 1.27 -17.04 -1.35
N PHE A 48 0.85 -16.90 -2.60
CA PHE A 48 -0.14 -15.93 -3.00
C PHE A 48 -1.11 -16.49 -4.04
N ARG A 49 -2.41 -16.30 -3.82
CA ARG A 49 -3.46 -16.93 -4.65
C ARG A 49 -3.63 -16.35 -6.04
N LYS A 50 -3.21 -15.12 -6.27
CA LYS A 50 -3.35 -14.43 -7.55
C LYS A 50 -2.08 -14.52 -8.39
N PRO A 51 -2.12 -14.15 -9.68
CA PRO A 51 -0.92 -13.97 -10.48
C PRO A 51 0.06 -12.97 -9.84
N GLU A 52 1.33 -13.10 -10.15
CA GLU A 52 2.38 -12.27 -9.54
C GLU A 52 2.19 -10.77 -9.80
N ASN A 53 1.74 -10.40 -10.99
CA ASN A 53 1.43 -9.01 -11.35
C ASN A 53 0.21 -8.42 -10.62
N GLU A 54 -0.50 -9.23 -9.83
CA GLU A 54 -1.60 -8.79 -8.97
C GLU A 54 -1.22 -8.79 -7.47
N LEU A 55 0.06 -8.90 -7.15
CA LEU A 55 0.55 -8.62 -5.80
C LEU A 55 0.17 -7.19 -5.42
N THR A 56 -0.34 -7.04 -4.19
CA THR A 56 -0.79 -5.73 -3.68
C THR A 56 0.31 -4.98 -2.92
N ALA A 57 1.45 -5.63 -2.72
CA ALA A 57 2.65 -4.99 -2.20
C ALA A 57 3.23 -4.00 -3.24
N SER A 58 3.95 -2.99 -2.77
CA SER A 58 4.66 -2.07 -3.65
C SER A 58 5.73 -2.82 -4.45
N ARG A 59 6.04 -2.32 -5.64
CA ARG A 59 7.06 -2.93 -6.49
C ARG A 59 8.42 -3.02 -5.79
N GLU A 60 8.78 -1.98 -5.07
CA GLU A 60 10.02 -1.89 -4.31
C GLU A 60 10.11 -3.00 -3.23
N GLU A 61 9.01 -3.24 -2.50
CA GLU A 61 8.96 -4.31 -1.50
C GLU A 61 9.07 -5.71 -2.12
N ILE A 62 8.46 -5.91 -3.28
CA ILE A 62 8.53 -7.18 -4.00
C ILE A 62 9.97 -7.43 -4.50
N GLU A 63 10.59 -6.41 -5.09
CA GLU A 63 11.97 -6.49 -5.58
C GLU A 63 12.95 -6.74 -4.42
N ARG A 64 12.81 -6.00 -3.31
CA ARG A 64 13.60 -6.21 -2.09
C ARG A 64 13.47 -7.64 -1.55
N ALA A 65 12.26 -8.16 -1.45
CA ALA A 65 12.04 -9.52 -0.98
C ALA A 65 12.74 -10.56 -1.89
N LYS A 66 12.68 -10.37 -3.20
CA LYS A 66 13.36 -11.24 -4.17
C LYS A 66 14.88 -11.15 -4.06
N GLU A 67 15.44 -9.95 -3.93
CA GLU A 67 16.87 -9.74 -3.73
C GLU A 67 17.38 -10.48 -2.49
N GLU A 68 16.60 -10.50 -1.41
CA GLU A 68 16.95 -11.21 -0.18
C GLU A 68 16.66 -12.72 -0.23
N GLY A 69 16.30 -13.24 -1.41
CA GLY A 69 16.13 -14.66 -1.66
C GLY A 69 14.82 -15.24 -1.13
N VAL A 70 13.77 -14.41 -1.03
CA VAL A 70 12.41 -14.91 -0.79
C VAL A 70 11.87 -15.52 -2.08
N GLN A 71 11.42 -16.78 -1.98
CA GLN A 71 10.78 -17.46 -3.10
C GLN A 71 9.30 -17.08 -3.13
N ILE A 72 8.84 -16.50 -4.25
CA ILE A 72 7.42 -16.15 -4.44
C ILE A 72 6.75 -17.26 -5.25
N MET A 73 5.68 -17.83 -4.71
CA MET A 73 4.84 -18.84 -5.36
C MET A 73 3.44 -18.25 -5.63
N PRO A 74 3.24 -17.63 -6.80
CA PRO A 74 1.95 -17.09 -7.18
C PRO A 74 1.00 -18.19 -7.66
N GLN A 75 -0.31 -17.91 -7.59
CA GLN A 75 -1.37 -18.81 -8.02
C GLN A 75 -1.41 -20.15 -7.25
N TRP A 76 -1.06 -20.09 -5.95
CA TRP A 76 -1.22 -21.23 -5.04
C TRP A 76 -2.08 -20.84 -3.84
N GLY A 77 -3.01 -21.69 -3.51
CA GLY A 77 -3.86 -21.61 -2.32
C GLY A 77 -3.54 -22.71 -1.32
N VAL A 78 -3.81 -22.45 -0.06
CA VAL A 78 -3.63 -23.45 0.99
C VAL A 78 -4.73 -24.51 0.88
N LYS A 79 -4.35 -25.78 0.84
CA LYS A 79 -5.26 -26.93 0.96
C LYS A 79 -5.32 -27.39 2.42
N ARG A 80 -4.19 -27.70 3.02
CA ARG A 80 -4.10 -28.05 4.45
C ARG A 80 -2.67 -27.88 4.98
N ALA A 81 -2.56 -27.73 6.30
CA ALA A 81 -1.30 -27.83 6.98
C ALA A 81 -0.93 -29.30 7.27
N LEU A 82 0.34 -29.62 7.18
CA LEU A 82 0.89 -30.93 7.50
C LEU A 82 1.56 -30.89 8.86
N TYR A 83 1.29 -31.92 9.68
CA TYR A 83 1.79 -32.01 11.03
C TYR A 83 2.44 -33.38 11.28
N LYS A 84 3.45 -33.36 12.11
CA LYS A 84 4.04 -34.55 12.71
C LYS A 84 4.36 -34.25 14.17
N ASP A 85 3.94 -35.12 15.06
CA ASP A 85 4.16 -35.01 16.51
C ASP A 85 3.75 -33.65 17.11
N GLY A 86 2.62 -33.09 16.59
CA GLY A 86 2.08 -31.78 17.00
C GLY A 86 2.81 -30.56 16.42
N GLN A 87 3.83 -30.78 15.60
CA GLN A 87 4.57 -29.68 14.95
C GLN A 87 4.24 -29.61 13.47
N VAL A 88 4.20 -28.38 12.93
CA VAL A 88 4.05 -28.15 11.49
C VAL A 88 5.28 -28.66 10.77
N THR A 89 5.07 -29.43 9.70
CA THR A 89 6.14 -29.94 8.83
C THR A 89 6.03 -29.42 7.39
N GLY A 90 4.95 -28.74 7.06
CA GLY A 90 4.75 -28.14 5.74
C GLY A 90 3.30 -27.79 5.47
N MET A 91 3.06 -27.39 4.23
CA MET A 91 1.73 -27.08 3.70
C MET A 91 1.49 -27.83 2.40
N GLU A 92 0.33 -28.46 2.27
CA GLU A 92 -0.19 -28.90 0.98
C GLU A 92 -0.94 -27.75 0.34
N LEU A 93 -0.56 -27.41 -0.87
CA LEU A 93 -1.10 -26.33 -1.68
C LEU A 93 -1.86 -26.90 -2.86
N LYS A 94 -2.81 -26.13 -3.38
CA LYS A 94 -3.51 -26.41 -4.62
C LYS A 94 -3.45 -25.20 -5.55
N ARG A 95 -3.39 -25.48 -6.83
CA ARG A 95 -3.32 -24.46 -7.86
C ARG A 95 -4.56 -23.57 -7.83
N THR A 96 -4.40 -22.29 -8.10
CA THR A 96 -5.50 -21.34 -8.20
C THR A 96 -5.53 -20.66 -9.56
N PHE A 97 -6.74 -20.40 -10.05
CA PHE A 97 -6.95 -19.63 -11.26
C PHE A 97 -8.22 -18.79 -11.13
N TYR A 98 -8.36 -17.79 -12.00
CA TYR A 98 -9.48 -16.87 -11.99
C TYR A 98 -10.25 -16.96 -13.30
N THR A 99 -11.58 -16.97 -13.20
CA THR A 99 -12.48 -16.75 -14.33
C THR A 99 -13.29 -15.48 -14.11
N ARG A 100 -13.92 -14.98 -15.16
CA ARG A 100 -14.90 -13.89 -15.03
C ARG A 100 -16.30 -14.46 -15.06
N ASP A 101 -17.15 -14.06 -14.12
CA ASP A 101 -18.57 -14.38 -14.15
C ASP A 101 -19.30 -13.55 -15.24
N GLU A 102 -20.59 -13.79 -15.40
CA GLU A 102 -21.45 -13.09 -16.38
C GLU A 102 -21.51 -11.56 -16.17
N LYS A 103 -21.16 -11.09 -14.96
CA LYS A 103 -21.08 -9.67 -14.60
C LYS A 103 -19.67 -9.10 -14.71
N GLY A 104 -18.71 -9.88 -15.24
CA GLY A 104 -17.31 -9.49 -15.39
C GLY A 104 -16.50 -9.52 -14.08
N LYS A 105 -17.06 -10.00 -12.97
CA LYS A 105 -16.38 -10.10 -11.68
C LYS A 105 -15.44 -11.31 -11.67
N LEU A 106 -14.25 -11.13 -11.13
CA LEU A 106 -13.28 -12.21 -10.95
C LEU A 106 -13.75 -13.20 -9.87
N VAL A 107 -13.79 -14.47 -10.24
CA VAL A 107 -14.12 -15.59 -9.36
C VAL A 107 -12.90 -16.49 -9.23
N LEU A 108 -12.50 -16.76 -7.98
CA LEU A 108 -11.38 -17.64 -7.66
C LEU A 108 -11.83 -19.10 -7.75
N HIS A 109 -11.07 -19.90 -8.46
CA HIS A 109 -11.19 -21.35 -8.55
C HIS A 109 -9.96 -22.05 -8.01
N TYR A 110 -10.12 -23.28 -7.60
CA TYR A 110 -9.08 -24.17 -7.16
C TYR A 110 -9.05 -25.41 -8.04
N ASP A 111 -7.87 -25.76 -8.49
CA ASP A 111 -7.62 -27.06 -9.13
C ASP A 111 -7.28 -28.08 -8.05
N GLU A 112 -8.16 -29.03 -7.81
CA GLU A 112 -7.98 -30.05 -6.77
C GLU A 112 -6.98 -31.13 -7.19
N ASP A 113 -6.71 -31.27 -8.49
CA ASP A 113 -5.81 -32.27 -9.05
C ASP A 113 -4.35 -31.76 -9.11
N GLU A 114 -4.17 -30.45 -9.28
CA GLU A 114 -2.83 -29.82 -9.26
C GLU A 114 -2.46 -29.39 -7.84
N THR A 115 -1.74 -30.25 -7.13
CA THR A 115 -1.28 -30.01 -5.76
C THR A 115 0.23 -30.09 -5.64
N THR A 116 0.78 -29.38 -4.64
CA THR A 116 2.19 -29.44 -4.28
C THR A 116 2.38 -29.36 -2.77
N ILE A 117 3.50 -29.86 -2.28
CA ILE A 117 3.88 -29.76 -0.86
C ILE A 117 5.10 -28.87 -0.72
N VAL A 118 4.99 -27.88 0.17
CA VAL A 118 6.11 -27.05 0.59
C VAL A 118 6.42 -27.38 2.05
N ASN A 119 7.65 -27.84 2.30
CA ASN A 119 8.10 -28.14 3.65
C ASN A 119 8.36 -26.88 4.45
N ALA A 120 7.92 -26.84 5.69
CA ALA A 120 8.15 -25.71 6.60
C ALA A 120 8.05 -26.14 8.06
N ASP A 121 8.82 -25.48 8.92
CA ASP A 121 8.70 -25.57 10.37
C ASP A 121 7.87 -24.43 10.97
N SER A 122 7.56 -23.43 10.16
CA SER A 122 6.81 -22.25 10.57
C SER A 122 5.94 -21.70 9.43
N VAL A 123 4.71 -21.35 9.79
CA VAL A 123 3.75 -20.71 8.87
C VAL A 123 3.29 -19.38 9.45
N LEU A 124 3.50 -18.30 8.71
CA LEU A 124 3.18 -16.94 9.11
C LEU A 124 2.04 -16.39 8.23
N MET A 125 0.89 -16.15 8.84
CA MET A 125 -0.28 -15.63 8.14
C MET A 125 -0.20 -14.11 8.00
N ALA A 126 -0.20 -13.60 6.77
CA ALA A 126 -0.23 -12.19 6.43
C ALA A 126 -1.32 -11.88 5.37
N ALA A 127 -2.45 -12.58 5.46
CA ALA A 127 -3.56 -12.54 4.50
C ALA A 127 -4.55 -11.39 4.74
N GLY A 128 -4.18 -10.40 5.54
CA GLY A 128 -5.01 -9.26 5.92
C GLY A 128 -5.64 -9.39 7.30
N GLN A 129 -6.29 -8.33 7.73
CA GLN A 129 -7.03 -8.25 8.99
C GLN A 129 -8.47 -7.85 8.72
N GLN A 130 -9.33 -8.21 9.65
CA GLN A 130 -10.73 -7.76 9.68
C GLN A 130 -10.94 -6.91 10.93
N VAL A 131 -11.79 -5.92 10.80
CA VAL A 131 -12.19 -5.09 11.93
C VAL A 131 -13.20 -5.88 12.77
N ASP A 132 -13.00 -5.89 14.07
CA ASP A 132 -14.00 -6.40 15.02
C ASP A 132 -14.99 -5.29 15.32
N LEU A 133 -16.23 -5.46 14.86
CA LEU A 133 -17.33 -4.53 15.07
C LEU A 133 -18.28 -4.98 16.21
N SER A 134 -17.96 -6.05 16.91
CA SER A 134 -18.84 -6.67 17.91
C SER A 134 -19.24 -5.72 19.05
N PHE A 135 -18.41 -4.71 19.33
CA PHE A 135 -18.64 -3.72 20.38
C PHE A 135 -19.58 -2.57 19.96
N LEU A 136 -19.93 -2.45 18.68
CA LEU A 136 -20.72 -1.32 18.16
C LEU A 136 -22.25 -1.54 18.23
N GLY A 137 -22.71 -2.76 18.53
CA GLY A 137 -24.15 -3.03 18.62
C GLY A 137 -24.88 -2.83 17.30
N ASP A 138 -25.81 -1.86 17.25
CA ASP A 138 -26.74 -1.62 16.15
C ASP A 138 -26.26 -0.60 15.10
N TYR A 139 -24.99 -0.23 15.13
CA TYR A 139 -24.42 0.62 14.09
C TYR A 139 -24.48 -0.05 12.70
N ALA A 140 -24.82 0.76 11.70
CA ALA A 140 -24.85 0.28 10.33
C ALA A 140 -23.48 -0.19 9.87
N SER A 141 -23.41 -1.44 9.42
CA SER A 141 -22.18 -2.02 8.90
C SER A 141 -22.40 -2.71 7.56
N ALA A 142 -21.41 -2.68 6.70
CA ALA A 142 -21.43 -3.37 5.42
C ALA A 142 -20.07 -4.00 5.15
N ARG A 143 -20.08 -5.27 4.75
CA ARG A 143 -18.85 -6.03 4.42
C ARG A 143 -17.79 -6.01 5.54
N GLY A 144 -18.22 -6.04 6.81
CA GLY A 144 -17.32 -6.01 7.98
C GLY A 144 -16.66 -4.65 8.22
N ARG A 145 -17.30 -3.56 7.80
CA ARG A 145 -16.83 -2.18 8.01
C ARG A 145 -18.00 -1.30 8.44
N LEU A 146 -17.71 -0.31 9.25
CA LEU A 146 -18.70 0.66 9.65
C LEU A 146 -19.09 1.56 8.48
N VAL A 147 -20.38 1.76 8.28
CA VAL A 147 -20.91 2.65 7.24
C VAL A 147 -20.96 4.08 7.77
N VAL A 148 -20.37 5.00 7.03
CA VAL A 148 -20.41 6.44 7.30
C VAL A 148 -20.74 7.21 6.04
N ASP A 149 -21.17 8.44 6.19
CA ASP A 149 -21.19 9.41 5.10
C ASP A 149 -19.76 9.76 4.68
N GLU A 150 -19.45 9.68 3.39
CA GLU A 150 -18.07 9.82 2.88
C GLU A 150 -17.49 11.23 3.05
N GLU A 151 -18.33 12.25 3.17
CA GLU A 151 -17.88 13.65 3.30
C GLU A 151 -17.71 14.08 4.75
N SER A 152 -18.72 13.80 5.56
CA SER A 152 -18.76 14.20 6.98
C SER A 152 -18.18 13.16 7.92
N GLN A 153 -18.00 11.91 7.47
CA GLN A 153 -17.66 10.76 8.30
C GLN A 153 -18.70 10.47 9.41
N ALA A 154 -19.93 10.96 9.26
CA ALA A 154 -21.02 10.73 10.21
C ALA A 154 -21.53 9.28 10.09
N THR A 155 -21.77 8.64 11.23
CA THR A 155 -22.38 7.30 11.30
C THR A 155 -23.91 7.38 11.23
N SER A 156 -24.59 6.25 11.29
CA SER A 156 -26.05 6.18 11.46
C SER A 156 -26.57 6.79 12.76
N HIS A 157 -25.71 6.99 13.75
CA HIS A 157 -26.06 7.58 15.06
C HIS A 157 -25.65 9.04 15.10
N LYS A 158 -26.63 9.89 15.40
CA LYS A 158 -26.42 11.34 15.46
C LYS A 158 -25.31 11.72 16.46
N GLY A 159 -24.37 12.54 16.01
CA GLY A 159 -23.27 13.03 16.84
C GLY A 159 -22.10 12.05 16.97
N VAL A 160 -22.17 10.90 16.27
CA VAL A 160 -21.07 9.92 16.25
C VAL A 160 -20.45 9.88 14.86
N TYR A 161 -19.13 9.96 14.82
CA TYR A 161 -18.32 9.99 13.61
C TYR A 161 -17.28 8.89 13.65
N ALA A 162 -16.87 8.39 12.50
CA ALA A 162 -15.84 7.37 12.43
C ALA A 162 -14.95 7.53 11.19
N GLY A 163 -13.70 7.10 11.31
CA GLY A 163 -12.73 7.13 10.22
C GLY A 163 -11.60 6.13 10.45
N GLY A 164 -10.67 6.00 9.51
CA GLY A 164 -9.59 5.03 9.53
C GLY A 164 -10.05 3.64 9.12
N ASP A 165 -9.31 2.63 9.58
CA ASP A 165 -9.48 1.24 9.13
C ASP A 165 -10.86 0.65 9.46
N ILE A 166 -11.54 1.16 10.48
CA ILE A 166 -12.91 0.73 10.81
C ILE A 166 -13.91 1.04 9.69
N VAL A 167 -13.64 2.07 8.90
CA VAL A 167 -14.47 2.53 7.79
C VAL A 167 -13.94 2.03 6.45
N SER A 168 -12.65 2.25 6.18
CA SER A 168 -12.04 1.93 4.87
C SER A 168 -11.50 0.50 4.79
N GLY A 169 -11.32 -0.19 5.90
CA GLY A 169 -10.43 -1.34 6.04
C GLY A 169 -8.96 -0.89 6.07
N PRO A 170 -8.01 -1.82 6.19
CA PRO A 170 -6.59 -1.49 6.19
C PRO A 170 -6.19 -0.58 5.04
N SER A 171 -5.64 0.60 5.37
CA SER A 171 -5.35 1.66 4.42
C SER A 171 -4.11 2.45 4.85
N THR A 172 -3.87 3.61 4.23
CA THR A 172 -2.72 4.47 4.54
C THR A 172 -3.00 5.42 5.70
N VAL A 173 -1.95 5.79 6.42
CA VAL A 173 -2.02 6.79 7.50
C VAL A 173 -2.62 8.11 7.00
N ILE A 174 -2.25 8.55 5.80
CA ILE A 174 -2.77 9.79 5.20
C ILE A 174 -4.29 9.73 4.96
N SER A 175 -4.81 8.54 4.61
CA SER A 175 -6.25 8.33 4.48
C SER A 175 -6.97 8.49 5.82
N ALA A 176 -6.42 7.91 6.87
CA ALA A 176 -6.97 8.02 8.22
C ALA A 176 -6.94 9.48 8.73
N ILE A 177 -5.84 10.21 8.50
CA ILE A 177 -5.72 11.65 8.83
C ILE A 177 -6.77 12.45 8.09
N ARG A 178 -6.97 12.22 6.79
CA ARG A 178 -8.00 12.91 6.00
C ARG A 178 -9.39 12.66 6.55
N GLN A 179 -9.72 11.41 6.88
CA GLN A 179 -11.02 11.07 7.45
C GLN A 179 -11.22 11.71 8.82
N GLY A 180 -10.19 11.70 9.68
CA GLY A 180 -10.23 12.39 10.96
C GLY A 180 -10.45 13.90 10.83
N ARG A 181 -9.81 14.54 9.84
CA ARG A 181 -10.03 15.95 9.52
C ARG A 181 -11.47 16.22 9.07
N ASN A 182 -11.98 15.40 8.14
CA ASN A 182 -13.37 15.54 7.67
C ASN A 182 -14.37 15.40 8.82
N ALA A 183 -14.16 14.42 9.70
CA ALA A 183 -14.97 14.25 10.90
C ALA A 183 -14.94 15.49 11.81
N ALA A 184 -13.74 16.03 12.08
CA ALA A 184 -13.58 17.22 12.91
C ALA A 184 -14.27 18.47 12.30
N GLU A 185 -14.15 18.66 10.99
CA GLU A 185 -14.84 19.75 10.29
C GLU A 185 -16.37 19.60 10.39
N ALA A 186 -16.90 18.39 10.19
CA ALA A 186 -18.33 18.11 10.33
C ALA A 186 -18.84 18.27 11.78
N MET A 187 -18.04 17.87 12.77
CA MET A 187 -18.35 18.12 14.18
C MET A 187 -18.45 19.63 14.48
N ASN A 188 -17.50 20.42 13.99
CA ASN A 188 -17.52 21.87 14.15
C ASN A 188 -18.78 22.49 13.52
N GLU A 189 -19.11 22.10 12.30
CA GLU A 189 -20.33 22.55 11.63
C GLU A 189 -21.61 22.20 12.44
N SER A 190 -21.65 21.01 13.02
CA SER A 190 -22.79 20.53 13.80
C SER A 190 -23.07 21.36 15.05
N VAL A 191 -22.04 22.05 15.56
CA VAL A 191 -22.15 22.98 16.73
C VAL A 191 -22.07 24.45 16.34
N GLY A 192 -22.22 24.77 15.03
CA GLY A 192 -22.26 26.14 14.53
C GLY A 192 -20.90 26.81 14.34
N ILE A 193 -19.81 26.05 14.41
CA ILE A 193 -18.47 26.58 14.13
C ILE A 193 -18.20 26.46 12.62
N ALA A 194 -17.94 27.60 11.98
CA ALA A 194 -17.64 27.63 10.53
C ALA A 194 -16.35 26.88 10.19
N LYS A 195 -16.33 26.28 9.01
CA LYS A 195 -15.09 25.68 8.48
C LYS A 195 -13.99 26.74 8.41
N PRO A 196 -12.77 26.39 8.84
CA PRO A 196 -11.64 27.29 8.65
C PRO A 196 -11.42 27.51 7.15
N VAL A 197 -11.50 28.76 6.73
CA VAL A 197 -11.11 29.14 5.36
C VAL A 197 -9.60 29.21 5.33
N TYR A 198 -8.95 28.18 4.81
CA TYR A 198 -7.52 28.25 4.54
C TYR A 198 -7.32 29.20 3.34
N LYS A 199 -6.95 30.43 3.64
CA LYS A 199 -6.45 31.33 2.61
C LYS A 199 -5.07 30.85 2.24
N HIS A 200 -4.96 30.25 1.06
CA HIS A 200 -3.64 30.13 0.43
C HIS A 200 -3.24 31.53 -0.02
N ASP A 201 -2.30 32.14 0.66
CA ASP A 201 -1.72 33.41 0.29
C ASP A 201 -0.88 33.21 -0.98
N GLY A 202 -1.56 33.30 -2.11
CA GLY A 202 -0.97 33.29 -3.44
C GLY A 202 -0.58 31.90 -3.98
N PHE A 203 -1.04 31.60 -5.15
CA PHE A 203 -0.45 30.54 -5.96
C PHE A 203 1.00 30.96 -6.29
N LEU A 204 1.95 30.15 -5.86
CA LEU A 204 3.31 30.30 -6.37
C LEU A 204 3.23 30.10 -7.89
N LYS A 205 3.47 31.15 -8.67
CA LYS A 205 3.56 31.02 -10.10
C LYS A 205 4.75 30.13 -10.41
N PHE A 206 4.47 29.01 -11.06
CA PHE A 206 5.51 28.16 -11.58
C PHE A 206 6.26 28.92 -12.67
N ASP A 207 7.59 28.98 -12.55
CA ASP A 207 8.45 29.48 -13.60
C ASP A 207 8.96 28.28 -14.41
N PRO A 208 8.46 28.11 -15.66
CA PRO A 208 8.87 26.97 -16.49
C PRO A 208 10.37 26.99 -16.82
N SER A 209 11.08 28.11 -16.66
CA SER A 209 12.53 28.16 -16.83
C SER A 209 13.30 27.40 -15.73
N PHE A 210 12.64 27.07 -14.61
CA PHE A 210 13.21 26.24 -13.56
C PHE A 210 13.22 24.75 -13.87
N SER A 211 12.52 24.30 -14.89
CA SER A 211 12.44 22.89 -15.28
C SER A 211 13.61 22.48 -16.17
N GLU A 212 14.83 22.60 -15.70
CA GLU A 212 15.87 21.74 -16.22
C GLU A 212 15.51 20.32 -15.80
N LEU A 213 15.28 19.42 -16.77
CA LEU A 213 15.02 18.00 -16.55
C LEU A 213 16.29 17.35 -15.95
N HIS A 214 16.49 17.54 -14.67
CA HIS A 214 17.52 16.82 -13.94
C HIS A 214 16.93 15.49 -13.47
N ARG A 215 17.64 14.41 -13.73
CA ARG A 215 17.30 13.10 -13.14
C ARG A 215 17.38 13.22 -11.62
N GLY A 216 16.38 12.68 -10.93
CA GLY A 216 16.37 12.61 -9.47
C GLY A 216 17.60 11.89 -8.91
N VAL A 217 17.98 12.28 -7.70
CA VAL A 217 19.02 11.59 -6.96
C VAL A 217 18.49 10.19 -6.61
N LYS A 218 19.25 9.16 -6.95
CA LYS A 218 18.91 7.79 -6.61
C LYS A 218 19.37 7.47 -5.20
N ASP A 219 18.51 6.80 -4.45
CA ASP A 219 18.89 6.21 -3.17
C ASP A 219 19.98 5.16 -3.37
N ILE A 220 20.95 5.17 -2.47
CA ILE A 220 22.02 4.17 -2.45
C ILE A 220 21.60 3.06 -1.49
N SER A 221 21.23 1.92 -2.04
CA SER A 221 20.91 0.74 -1.22
C SER A 221 22.18 0.06 -0.74
N ILE A 222 22.16 -0.44 0.51
CA ILE A 222 23.24 -1.29 1.03
C ILE A 222 23.19 -2.67 0.37
N PRO A 223 24.36 -3.30 0.15
CA PRO A 223 24.44 -4.68 -0.33
C PRO A 223 23.59 -5.62 0.52
N VAL A 224 22.96 -6.62 -0.13
CA VAL A 224 22.01 -7.53 0.55
C VAL A 224 22.65 -8.24 1.74
N GLU A 225 23.94 -8.60 1.62
CA GLU A 225 24.74 -9.31 2.64
C GLU A 225 24.94 -8.48 3.91
N GLU A 226 24.82 -7.16 3.81
CA GLU A 226 25.02 -6.23 4.91
C GLU A 226 23.70 -5.78 5.55
N ARG A 227 22.56 -6.06 4.90
CA ARG A 227 21.23 -5.70 5.42
C ARG A 227 20.91 -6.50 6.67
N ASN A 228 20.32 -5.82 7.64
CA ASN A 228 19.93 -6.44 8.92
C ASN A 228 18.68 -5.74 9.49
N LEU A 229 18.29 -6.10 10.72
CA LEU A 229 17.11 -5.54 11.39
C LEU A 229 17.42 -4.30 12.25
N GLU A 230 18.66 -3.86 12.30
CA GLU A 230 19.10 -2.80 13.22
C GLU A 230 19.38 -1.46 12.53
N ARG A 231 19.40 -1.45 11.20
CA ARG A 231 19.66 -0.24 10.40
C ARG A 231 18.79 -0.20 9.13
N GLU A 232 18.68 0.98 8.57
CA GLU A 232 18.02 1.22 7.29
C GLU A 232 18.77 0.51 6.13
N ASP A 233 18.02 0.15 5.10
CA ASP A 233 18.55 -0.51 3.89
C ASP A 233 19.17 0.46 2.88
N THR A 234 18.98 1.76 3.11
CA THR A 234 19.48 2.83 2.26
C THR A 234 20.46 3.69 3.01
N VAL A 235 21.44 4.22 2.30
CA VAL A 235 22.38 5.21 2.82
C VAL A 235 21.79 6.59 2.62
N THR A 236 21.84 7.42 3.65
CA THR A 236 21.42 8.82 3.55
C THR A 236 22.19 9.52 2.43
N ILE A 237 21.49 10.25 1.57
CA ILE A 237 22.12 11.03 0.51
C ILE A 237 23.03 12.13 1.10
N SER A 238 24.08 12.51 0.37
CA SER A 238 24.96 13.59 0.82
C SER A 238 24.23 14.94 0.85
N GLN A 239 24.82 15.92 1.56
CA GLN A 239 24.26 17.27 1.58
C GLN A 239 24.16 17.86 0.18
N GLU A 240 25.19 17.65 -0.65
CA GLU A 240 25.21 18.16 -2.04
C GLU A 240 24.12 17.51 -2.89
N ALA A 241 23.89 16.22 -2.70
CA ALA A 241 22.81 15.48 -3.38
C ALA A 241 21.44 15.98 -2.92
N ALA A 242 21.26 16.21 -1.61
CA ALA A 242 20.02 16.78 -1.05
C ALA A 242 19.75 18.20 -1.58
N GLU A 243 20.79 19.03 -1.66
CA GLU A 243 20.67 20.38 -2.24
C GLU A 243 20.35 20.34 -3.74
N ALA A 244 20.95 19.41 -4.49
CA ALA A 244 20.66 19.23 -5.91
C ALA A 244 19.19 18.79 -6.10
N GLU A 245 18.70 17.86 -5.29
CA GLU A 245 17.31 17.41 -5.30
C GLU A 245 16.34 18.54 -4.89
N ALA A 246 16.70 19.33 -3.88
CA ALA A 246 15.93 20.49 -3.46
C ALA A 246 15.83 21.56 -4.58
N ARG A 247 16.87 21.75 -5.38
CA ARG A 247 16.86 22.68 -6.53
C ARG A 247 15.94 22.23 -7.66
N ARG A 248 15.65 20.93 -7.78
CA ARG A 248 14.63 20.41 -8.68
C ARG A 248 13.21 20.67 -8.20
N CYS A 249 13.05 21.01 -6.93
CA CYS A 249 11.73 21.20 -6.34
C CYS A 249 11.05 22.43 -6.95
N MET A 250 9.94 22.20 -7.63
CA MET A 250 9.11 23.26 -8.19
C MET A 250 8.21 23.94 -7.18
N ASN A 251 8.35 23.60 -5.90
CA ASN A 251 7.51 24.10 -4.81
C ASN A 251 5.99 23.96 -5.06
N CYS A 252 5.60 22.88 -5.74
CA CYS A 252 4.23 22.61 -6.16
C CYS A 252 3.42 21.86 -5.10
N GLY A 253 3.70 22.04 -3.79
CA GLY A 253 3.17 21.27 -2.69
C GLY A 253 1.65 21.01 -2.71
N CYS A 254 0.85 21.96 -3.20
CA CYS A 254 -0.60 21.76 -3.37
C CYS A 254 -0.97 20.81 -4.51
N TYR A 255 -0.09 20.60 -5.47
CA TYR A 255 -0.29 19.69 -6.62
C TYR A 255 0.27 18.31 -6.37
N SER A 256 1.26 18.17 -5.49
CA SER A 256 1.87 16.88 -5.13
C SER A 256 0.96 16.00 -4.27
N VAL A 257 -0.11 16.53 -3.73
CA VAL A 257 -1.10 15.78 -2.93
C VAL A 257 -1.86 14.76 -3.77
N ASN A 258 -1.96 14.99 -5.07
CA ASN A 258 -2.45 14.00 -6.02
C ASN A 258 -1.23 13.26 -6.57
N ALA A 259 -0.96 12.07 -6.05
CA ALA A 259 0.06 11.16 -6.57
C ALA A 259 -0.28 10.75 -8.02
N SER A 260 -0.18 11.66 -8.96
CA SER A 260 -0.38 11.40 -10.36
C SER A 260 0.73 12.06 -11.14
N ASP A 261 1.25 11.36 -12.13
CA ASP A 261 2.19 11.84 -13.14
C ASP A 261 1.66 13.05 -13.93
N ILE A 262 0.39 13.42 -13.68
CA ILE A 262 -0.31 14.55 -14.28
C ILE A 262 0.05 15.89 -13.60
N SER A 263 0.54 15.86 -12.34
CA SER A 263 0.84 17.11 -11.63
C SER A 263 1.82 18.04 -12.37
N PRO A 264 2.93 17.56 -12.95
CA PRO A 264 3.84 18.41 -13.75
C PRO A 264 3.15 19.00 -14.99
N VAL A 265 2.28 18.23 -15.63
CA VAL A 265 1.53 18.66 -16.81
C VAL A 265 0.51 19.74 -16.46
N LEU A 266 -0.21 19.58 -15.35
CA LEU A 266 -1.18 20.58 -14.88
C LEU A 266 -0.50 21.91 -14.51
N VAL A 267 0.68 21.83 -13.89
CA VAL A 267 1.49 23.00 -13.57
C VAL A 267 1.97 23.70 -14.86
N ALA A 268 2.46 22.93 -15.84
CA ALA A 268 2.92 23.48 -17.13
C ALA A 268 1.79 24.11 -17.96
N LEU A 269 0.55 23.67 -17.77
CA LEU A 269 -0.63 24.20 -18.44
C LEU A 269 -1.27 25.39 -17.70
N ASP A 270 -0.66 25.88 -16.62
CA ASP A 270 -1.24 26.93 -15.75
C ASP A 270 -2.68 26.61 -15.30
N ALA A 271 -2.94 25.33 -15.06
CA ALA A 271 -4.27 24.83 -14.76
C ALA A 271 -4.71 25.24 -13.35
N GLU A 272 -5.80 25.97 -13.25
CA GLU A 272 -6.47 26.18 -11.97
C GLU A 272 -7.10 24.86 -11.48
N ILE A 273 -6.50 24.25 -10.47
CA ILE A 273 -7.09 23.07 -9.82
C ILE A 273 -8.20 23.56 -8.87
N LYS A 274 -9.42 23.53 -9.36
CA LYS A 274 -10.57 23.63 -8.47
C LYS A 274 -10.78 22.28 -7.81
N THR A 275 -10.67 22.22 -6.49
CA THR A 275 -10.95 21.02 -5.68
C THR A 275 -12.46 20.73 -5.62
N THR A 276 -13.14 20.69 -6.75
CA THR A 276 -14.48 20.16 -6.84
C THR A 276 -14.39 18.70 -7.21
N LYS A 277 -15.08 17.83 -6.48
CA LYS A 277 -15.28 16.43 -6.85
C LYS A 277 -16.03 16.32 -8.17
N LYS A 278 -15.37 16.59 -9.28
CA LYS A 278 -15.89 16.30 -10.60
C LYS A 278 -15.22 15.02 -11.06
N THR A 279 -15.97 13.95 -11.24
CA THR A 279 -15.50 12.78 -11.95
C THR A 279 -15.30 13.19 -13.40
N LEU A 280 -14.06 13.47 -13.79
CA LEU A 280 -13.73 13.74 -15.17
C LEU A 280 -13.69 12.41 -15.93
N SER A 281 -14.41 12.30 -17.02
CA SER A 281 -14.26 11.16 -17.93
C SER A 281 -12.88 11.25 -18.62
N ALA A 282 -12.31 10.10 -18.97
CA ALA A 282 -11.06 10.07 -19.72
C ALA A 282 -11.13 10.91 -21.04
N ALA A 283 -12.31 11.04 -21.61
CA ALA A 283 -12.55 11.88 -22.80
C ALA A 283 -12.43 13.39 -22.51
N GLU A 284 -12.86 13.87 -21.34
CA GLU A 284 -12.74 15.28 -20.95
C GLU A 284 -11.31 15.68 -20.62
N LEU A 285 -10.52 14.74 -20.10
CA LEU A 285 -9.09 14.95 -19.83
C LEU A 285 -8.23 15.01 -21.10
N PHE A 286 -8.70 14.41 -22.21
CA PHE A 286 -7.90 14.20 -23.42
C PHE A 286 -8.45 14.91 -24.67
N THR A 287 -9.26 15.94 -24.52
CA THR A 287 -9.71 16.75 -25.66
C THR A 287 -8.56 17.43 -26.43
N GLU A 288 -7.38 17.56 -25.82
CA GLU A 288 -6.16 18.06 -26.46
C GLU A 288 -5.02 17.00 -26.48
N LYS A 289 -5.33 15.75 -26.74
CA LYS A 289 -4.36 14.64 -26.79
C LYS A 289 -3.07 14.90 -27.57
N LEU A 290 -3.13 15.73 -28.59
CA LEU A 290 -1.97 16.03 -29.46
C LEU A 290 -0.91 16.87 -28.75
N LYS A 291 -1.31 17.85 -27.93
CA LYS A 291 -0.35 18.73 -27.24
C LYS A 291 0.38 18.00 -26.09
N VAL A 292 -0.30 17.11 -25.39
CA VAL A 292 0.34 16.33 -24.31
C VAL A 292 1.31 15.29 -24.87
N LYS A 293 0.98 14.68 -26.02
CA LYS A 293 1.85 13.71 -26.68
C LYS A 293 3.15 14.30 -27.21
N ASP A 294 3.08 15.58 -27.62
CA ASP A 294 4.27 16.31 -28.13
C ASP A 294 5.18 16.82 -26.98
N MET A 295 4.73 16.73 -25.72
CA MET A 295 5.49 17.13 -24.53
C MET A 295 6.10 15.94 -23.78
N LEU A 296 5.72 14.71 -24.10
CA LEU A 296 6.29 13.50 -23.53
C LEU A 296 7.36 12.96 -24.47
N ASP A 297 8.55 12.77 -23.94
CA ASP A 297 9.62 12.10 -24.66
C ASP A 297 9.16 10.68 -25.03
N PRO A 298 9.17 10.28 -26.31
CA PRO A 298 8.71 8.96 -26.72
C PRO A 298 9.57 7.79 -26.20
N ASP A 299 10.73 8.07 -25.60
CA ASP A 299 11.68 7.08 -25.11
C ASP A 299 11.75 6.98 -23.56
N GLU A 300 10.85 7.66 -22.82
CA GLU A 300 10.60 7.49 -21.38
C GLU A 300 9.23 6.81 -21.14
#